data_e92c65068cb1a5aaee90a64a9269480e
#
_entry.id   e92c65068cb1a5aaee90a64a9269480e
#
_cell.length_a   1.000
_cell.length_b   1.000
_cell.length_c   1.000
_cell.angle_alpha   90.00
_cell.angle_beta   90.00
_cell.angle_gamma   90.00
#
_symmetry.space_group_name_H-M   'P 1'
#
loop_
_entity.id
_entity.type
_entity.pdbx_description
1 polymer ?
#
loop_
_entity_poly.entity_id
_entity_poly.type
_entity_poly.pdbx_seq_one_letter_code
_entity_poly.pdbx_strand_id
1 'polypeptide(L)'
;MPDPEFIVITRHSALVAYLEEQGLIQGGTLVISHATPSDVKGKHVIGVLPLALAALASSITEVPLVLPEEARGRELTLEEIRSWAGTPRTYKVVVLESAVEESIEEANY
;
A
#
# COMPACT_ATOMS: atom_id res chain seq x y z
N MET A 1 -12.22 7.32 20.66
CA MET A 1 -11.24 7.68 19.62
C MET A 1 -11.78 7.28 18.25
N PRO A 2 -11.83 8.20 17.33
CA PRO A 2 -12.21 7.79 15.98
C PRO A 2 -11.15 6.88 15.39
N ASP A 3 -11.58 5.97 14.52
CA ASP A 3 -10.65 5.10 13.83
C ASP A 3 -9.80 5.91 12.86
N PRO A 4 -8.55 5.49 12.62
CA PRO A 4 -7.74 6.13 11.59
C PRO A 4 -8.44 6.07 10.24
N GLU A 5 -8.25 7.09 9.45
CA GLU A 5 -8.82 7.12 8.12
C GLU A 5 -8.12 6.13 7.20
N PHE A 6 -8.87 5.63 6.24
CA PHE A 6 -8.33 4.84 5.15
C PHE A 6 -7.94 5.75 4.00
N ILE A 7 -6.83 5.42 3.35
CA ILE A 7 -6.40 6.13 2.15
C ILE A 7 -5.86 5.11 1.17
N VAL A 8 -6.22 5.26 -0.10
CA VAL A 8 -5.74 4.37 -1.16
C VAL A 8 -4.64 5.08 -1.94
N ILE A 9 -3.51 4.40 -2.11
CA ILE A 9 -2.38 4.91 -2.87
C ILE A 9 -2.22 4.02 -4.09
N THR A 10 -2.64 4.51 -5.24
CA THR A 10 -2.53 3.76 -6.48
C THR A 10 -2.64 4.66 -7.70
N ARG A 11 -2.04 4.21 -8.80
CA ARG A 11 -2.18 4.85 -10.10
C ARG A 11 -3.21 4.15 -10.97
N HIS A 12 -3.76 3.04 -10.48
CA HIS A 12 -4.71 2.23 -11.26
C HIS A 12 -6.13 2.45 -10.77
N SER A 13 -6.94 3.13 -11.59
CA SER A 13 -8.33 3.38 -11.24
C SER A 13 -9.13 2.08 -11.12
N ALA A 14 -8.76 1.08 -11.90
CA ALA A 14 -9.43 -0.22 -11.84
C ALA A 14 -9.21 -0.91 -10.48
N LEU A 15 -8.06 -0.65 -9.83
CA LEU A 15 -7.84 -1.21 -8.51
C LEU A 15 -8.80 -0.60 -7.49
N VAL A 16 -9.11 0.68 -7.62
CA VAL A 16 -10.07 1.33 -6.72
C VAL A 16 -11.43 0.66 -6.85
N ALA A 17 -11.88 0.42 -8.09
CA ALA A 17 -13.15 -0.27 -8.31
C ALA A 17 -13.14 -1.68 -7.71
N TYR A 18 -12.02 -2.39 -7.85
CA TYR A 18 -11.87 -3.72 -7.27
C TYR A 18 -11.97 -3.68 -5.76
N LEU A 19 -11.30 -2.72 -5.12
CA LEU A 19 -11.33 -2.58 -3.66
C LEU A 19 -12.74 -2.28 -3.17
N GLU A 20 -13.49 -1.47 -3.91
CA GLU A 20 -14.88 -1.19 -3.55
C GLU A 20 -15.76 -2.43 -3.65
N GLU A 21 -15.62 -3.18 -4.75
CA GLU A 21 -16.45 -4.37 -4.92
C GLU A 21 -16.11 -5.48 -3.91
N GLN A 22 -14.88 -5.51 -3.42
CA GLN A 22 -14.47 -6.47 -2.39
C GLN A 22 -14.84 -6.01 -0.99
N GLY A 23 -15.37 -4.82 -0.86
CA GLY A 23 -15.75 -4.29 0.43
C GLY A 23 -14.56 -3.83 1.29
N LEU A 24 -13.39 -3.66 0.67
CA LEU A 24 -12.20 -3.23 1.40
C LEU A 24 -12.20 -1.72 1.64
N ILE A 25 -12.90 -0.97 0.82
CA ILE A 25 -13.08 0.46 0.99
C ILE A 25 -14.53 0.83 0.69
N GLN A 26 -14.92 2.01 1.16
CA GLN A 26 -16.23 2.55 0.87
C GLN A 26 -16.11 3.64 -0.19
N GLY A 27 -17.17 3.91 -0.90
CA GLY A 27 -17.20 5.01 -1.84
C GLY A 27 -16.86 6.31 -1.13
N GLY A 28 -16.06 7.16 -1.79
CA GLY A 28 -15.61 8.40 -1.20
C GLY A 28 -14.30 8.30 -0.43
N THR A 29 -13.70 7.10 -0.34
CA THR A 29 -12.38 6.96 0.26
C THR A 29 -11.37 7.75 -0.56
N LEU A 30 -10.48 8.47 0.11
CA LEU A 30 -9.47 9.28 -0.57
C LEU A 30 -8.50 8.40 -1.35
N VAL A 31 -8.27 8.75 -2.61
CA VAL A 31 -7.34 8.04 -3.48
C VAL A 31 -6.32 9.03 -4.01
N ILE A 32 -5.04 8.72 -3.84
CA ILE A 32 -3.97 9.54 -4.39
C ILE A 32 -2.96 8.65 -5.10
N SER A 33 -2.23 9.24 -6.06
CA SER A 33 -1.26 8.47 -6.84
C SER A 33 0.15 8.54 -6.28
N HIS A 34 0.46 9.60 -5.57
CA HIS A 34 1.78 9.78 -4.95
C HIS A 34 1.60 10.22 -3.50
N ALA A 35 2.19 9.47 -2.59
CA ALA A 35 2.05 9.75 -1.17
C ALA A 35 3.22 10.59 -0.66
N THR A 36 2.89 11.52 0.21
CA THR A 36 3.89 12.24 1.01
C THR A 36 3.79 11.72 2.44
N PRO A 37 4.80 11.98 3.30
CA PRO A 37 4.71 11.54 4.70
C PRO A 37 3.44 12.00 5.40
N SER A 38 3.00 13.22 5.17
CA SER A 38 1.80 13.73 5.84
C SER A 38 0.53 13.05 5.35
N ASP A 39 0.54 12.53 4.12
CA ASP A 39 -0.65 11.84 3.58
C ASP A 39 -0.91 10.52 4.29
N VAL A 40 0.15 9.84 4.74
CA VAL A 40 0.03 8.48 5.25
C VAL A 40 0.16 8.38 6.77
N LYS A 41 0.68 9.41 7.41
CA LYS A 41 0.94 9.35 8.84
C LYS A 41 -0.33 9.05 9.64
N GLY A 42 -0.29 7.96 10.40
CA GLY A 42 -1.39 7.57 11.26
C GLY A 42 -2.61 7.01 10.53
N LYS A 43 -2.51 6.75 9.24
CA LYS A 43 -3.65 6.26 8.45
C LYS A 43 -3.50 4.80 8.09
N HIS A 44 -4.62 4.18 7.75
CA HIS A 44 -4.61 2.84 7.18
C HIS A 44 -4.47 2.99 5.68
N VAL A 45 -3.34 2.54 5.16
CA VAL A 45 -3.03 2.70 3.73
C VAL A 45 -3.33 1.40 2.99
N ILE A 46 -3.95 1.54 1.83
CA ILE A 46 -4.14 0.40 0.93
C ILE A 46 -3.34 0.73 -0.33
N GLY A 47 -2.35 -0.08 -0.63
CA GLY A 47 -1.48 0.15 -1.76
C GLY A 47 -0.07 -0.34 -1.47
N VAL A 48 0.89 0.22 -2.19
CA VAL A 48 2.30 -0.12 -2.03
C VAL A 48 3.08 1.14 -1.74
N LEU A 49 3.90 1.09 -0.69
CA LEU A 49 4.72 2.23 -0.27
C LEU A 49 6.14 1.78 0.01
N PRO A 50 7.12 2.68 -0.17
CA PRO A 50 8.44 2.41 0.38
C PRO A 50 8.33 2.18 1.87
N LEU A 51 9.21 1.35 2.42
CA LEU A 51 9.15 1.00 3.84
C LEU A 51 9.15 2.21 4.77
N ALA A 52 9.91 3.25 4.43
CA ALA A 52 9.98 4.44 5.27
C ALA A 52 8.62 5.12 5.40
N LEU A 53 7.84 5.17 4.33
CA LEU A 53 6.50 5.74 4.38
C LEU A 53 5.52 4.78 5.05
N ALA A 54 5.66 3.49 4.76
CA ALA A 54 4.80 2.47 5.37
C ALA A 54 4.93 2.48 6.89
N ALA A 55 6.12 2.77 7.40
CA ALA A 55 6.35 2.84 8.84
C ALA A 55 5.58 3.99 9.52
N LEU A 56 5.24 5.02 8.78
CA LEU A 56 4.46 6.14 9.32
C LEU A 56 2.97 5.81 9.40
N ALA A 57 2.51 4.88 8.58
CA ALA A 57 1.10 4.50 8.55
C ALA A 57 0.73 3.64 9.77
N SER A 58 -0.54 3.68 10.15
CA SER A 58 -1.03 2.79 11.20
C SER A 58 -1.03 1.35 10.73
N SER A 59 -1.31 1.14 9.45
CA SER A 59 -1.21 -0.17 8.82
C SER A 59 -1.09 0.02 7.32
N ILE A 60 -0.62 -1.00 6.64
CA ILE A 60 -0.60 -1.00 5.18
C ILE A 60 -1.16 -2.33 4.69
N THR A 61 -2.13 -2.24 3.79
CA THR A 61 -2.74 -3.41 3.16
C THR A 61 -2.30 -3.48 1.72
N GLU A 62 -1.69 -4.59 1.36
CA GLU A 62 -1.24 -4.83 0.00
C GLU A 62 -2.17 -5.82 -0.68
N VAL A 63 -2.58 -5.50 -1.90
CA VAL A 63 -3.27 -6.45 -2.77
C VAL A 63 -2.22 -6.90 -3.78
N PRO A 64 -1.70 -8.12 -3.63
CA PRO A 64 -0.67 -8.59 -4.55
C PRO A 64 -1.28 -8.85 -5.94
N LEU A 65 -0.57 -8.41 -6.97
CA LEU A 65 -0.98 -8.61 -8.35
C LEU A 65 0.10 -9.41 -9.04
N VAL A 66 -0.24 -10.61 -9.51
CA VAL A 66 0.70 -11.46 -10.25
C VAL A 66 0.48 -11.18 -11.73
N LEU A 67 1.22 -10.23 -12.24
CA LEU A 67 1.03 -9.75 -13.61
C LEU A 67 1.85 -10.56 -14.61
N PRO A 68 1.22 -10.96 -15.75
CA PRO A 68 2.01 -11.46 -16.87
C PRO A 68 2.95 -10.37 -17.37
N GLU A 69 4.05 -10.77 -17.95
CA GLU A 69 5.06 -9.82 -18.40
C GLU A 69 4.48 -8.76 -19.34
N GLU A 70 3.62 -9.16 -20.26
CA GLU A 70 3.02 -8.24 -21.23
C GLU A 70 2.06 -7.23 -20.62
N ALA A 71 1.63 -7.46 -19.38
CA ALA A 71 0.71 -6.54 -18.70
C ALA A 71 1.44 -5.46 -17.90
N ARG A 72 2.73 -5.60 -17.73
CA ARG A 72 3.50 -4.63 -16.95
C ARG A 72 3.65 -3.32 -17.69
N GLY A 73 3.51 -2.23 -16.98
CA GLY A 73 3.69 -0.90 -17.53
C GLY A 73 2.49 -0.36 -18.28
N ARG A 74 1.35 -1.06 -18.27
CA ARG A 74 0.13 -0.54 -18.89
C ARG A 74 -1.02 -0.48 -17.90
N GLU A 75 -2.05 0.21 -18.28
CA GLU A 75 -3.28 0.27 -17.51
C GLU A 75 -3.93 -1.11 -17.45
N LEU A 76 -4.43 -1.46 -16.28
CA LEU A 76 -5.12 -2.74 -16.08
C LEU A 76 -6.63 -2.53 -16.08
N THR A 77 -7.36 -3.51 -16.60
CA THR A 77 -8.82 -3.49 -16.51
C THR A 77 -9.26 -4.11 -15.20
N LEU A 78 -10.50 -3.85 -14.81
CA LEU A 78 -11.05 -4.45 -13.60
C LEU A 78 -11.07 -5.98 -13.69
N GLU A 79 -11.39 -6.52 -14.86
CA GLU A 79 -11.38 -7.97 -15.06
C GLU A 79 -10.00 -8.56 -14.88
N GLU A 80 -8.99 -7.86 -15.38
CA GLU A 80 -7.60 -8.31 -15.21
C GLU A 80 -7.21 -8.31 -13.74
N ILE A 81 -7.59 -7.29 -13.02
CA ILE A 81 -7.29 -7.23 -11.58
C ILE A 81 -8.00 -8.37 -10.85
N ARG A 82 -9.25 -8.64 -11.18
CA ARG A 82 -9.98 -9.76 -10.58
C ARG A 82 -9.27 -11.08 -10.82
N SER A 83 -8.69 -11.25 -12.01
CA SER A 83 -8.00 -12.48 -12.37
C SER A 83 -6.64 -12.63 -11.70
N TRP A 84 -5.95 -11.51 -11.51
CA TRP A 84 -4.55 -11.54 -11.07
C TRP A 84 -4.32 -11.13 -9.62
N ALA A 85 -5.35 -10.68 -8.93
CA ALA A 85 -5.20 -10.27 -7.53
C ALA A 85 -5.10 -11.49 -6.62
N GLY A 86 -4.13 -11.44 -5.72
CA GLY A 86 -4.01 -12.43 -4.67
C GLY A 86 -4.76 -11.96 -3.42
N THR A 87 -4.59 -12.69 -2.34
CA THR A 87 -5.25 -12.37 -1.08
C THR A 87 -4.63 -11.12 -0.46
N PRO A 88 -5.43 -10.09 -0.16
CA PRO A 88 -4.91 -8.91 0.51
C PRO A 88 -4.35 -9.27 1.88
N ARG A 89 -3.26 -8.62 2.26
CA ARG A 89 -2.66 -8.78 3.58
C ARG A 89 -2.35 -7.44 4.18
N THR A 90 -2.56 -7.33 5.48
CA THR A 90 -2.32 -6.11 6.21
C THR A 90 -1.10 -6.26 7.11
N TYR A 91 -0.23 -5.27 7.07
CA TYR A 91 1.04 -5.27 7.77
C TYR A 91 1.16 -4.06 8.66
N LYS A 92 1.99 -4.19 9.68
CA LYS A 92 2.48 -3.05 10.46
C LYS A 92 3.99 -3.01 10.27
N VAL A 93 4.50 -1.89 9.79
CA VAL A 93 5.93 -1.71 9.56
C VAL A 93 6.52 -0.92 10.72
N VAL A 94 7.57 -1.44 11.30
CA VAL A 94 8.22 -0.83 12.47
C VAL A 94 9.69 -0.56 12.14
N VAL A 95 10.14 0.64 12.47
CA VAL A 95 11.55 1.01 12.30
C VAL A 95 12.33 0.54 13.51
N LEU A 96 13.39 -0.23 13.28
CA LEU A 96 14.30 -0.66 14.32
C LEU A 96 15.54 0.21 14.27
N GLU A 97 15.30 1.48 14.51
CA GLU A 97 16.28 2.51 14.26
C GLU A 97 17.64 2.30 14.92
N SER A 98 17.62 2.11 16.21
CA SER A 98 18.86 1.91 16.97
C SER A 98 19.64 0.69 16.49
N ALA A 99 18.92 -0.42 16.29
CA ALA A 99 19.55 -1.64 15.83
C ALA A 99 20.12 -1.49 14.43
N VAL A 100 19.41 -0.77 13.57
CA VAL A 100 19.87 -0.54 12.20
C VAL A 100 21.12 0.32 12.18
N GLU A 101 21.15 1.38 12.95
CA GLU A 101 22.32 2.25 13.02
C GLU A 101 23.54 1.52 13.53
N GLU A 102 23.39 0.76 14.58
CA GLU A 102 24.48 -0.05 15.11
C GLU A 102 24.96 -1.07 14.11
N SER A 103 24.04 -1.72 13.45
CA SER A 103 24.39 -2.72 12.44
C SER A 103 25.17 -2.11 11.29
N ILE A 104 24.80 -0.93 10.86
CA ILE A 104 25.50 -0.24 9.78
C ILE A 104 26.92 0.09 10.22
N GLU A 105 27.09 0.60 11.39
CA GLU A 105 28.41 0.96 11.91
C GLU A 105 29.30 -0.26 12.08
N GLU A 106 28.78 -1.30 12.69
CA GLU A 106 29.54 -2.53 12.93
C GLU A 106 29.89 -3.24 11.63
N ALA A 107 28.92 -3.29 10.78
CA ALA A 107 29.11 -3.97 9.51
C ALA A 107 29.95 -3.18 8.54
N ASN A 108 29.96 -1.94 8.71
CA ASN A 108 30.79 -1.01 7.95
C ASN A 108 31.76 -1.70 6.98
N TYR A 109 31.17 -2.52 6.18
CA TYR A 109 31.85 -3.33 5.20
C TYR A 109 32.18 -2.61 3.94
#